data_784d56dad9bb9b6de454d51274ba64df
#
_entry.id   784d56dad9bb9b6de454d51274ba64df
#
_cell.length_a   1.000
_cell.length_b   1.000
_cell.length_c   1.000
_cell.angle_alpha   90.00
_cell.angle_beta   90.00
_cell.angle_gamma   90.00
#
_symmetry.space_group_name_H-M   'P 1'
#
loop_
_entity.id
_entity.type
_entity.pdbx_description
1 polymer ?
#
loop_
_entity_poly.entity_id
_entity_poly.type
_entity_poly.pdbx_seq_one_letter_code
_entity_poly.pdbx_strand_id
1 'polypeptide(L)'
;MTALTTIYNKAYIWLSANKLTLNLTKTEFMLVGSRQKLSKLSETPSFMINDHPVMQVSTAKSLGRVHIDQNLSWECHIQSICKKIASVFGAIKRIRHLIPFNVLINVYNSLIQPHFDYCNVVWSNCGIGLSNKLQRLQNRAARILMSANSECNVDDLFLALCWRKPSNTKDKYRRLS
;
A
#
# COMPACT_ATOMS: atom_id res chain seq x y z
N MET A 1 -35.72 2.50 -5.93
CA MET A 1 -34.51 1.69 -6.19
C MET A 1 -33.45 2.60 -6.80
N THR A 2 -32.29 2.72 -6.23
CA THR A 2 -31.22 3.54 -6.80
C THR A 2 -30.61 2.84 -8.02
N ALA A 3 -30.17 3.58 -9.03
CA ALA A 3 -29.52 3.03 -10.23
C ALA A 3 -28.37 2.06 -9.91
N LEU A 4 -27.66 2.32 -8.82
CA LEU A 4 -26.58 1.46 -8.32
C LEU A 4 -27.07 0.07 -7.86
N THR A 5 -28.20 -0.02 -7.13
CA THR A 5 -28.79 -1.32 -6.72
C THR A 5 -29.12 -2.17 -7.96
N THR A 6 -29.62 -1.53 -9.03
CA THR A 6 -29.91 -2.23 -10.29
C THR A 6 -28.65 -2.79 -10.95
N ILE A 7 -27.54 -2.06 -10.94
CA ILE A 7 -26.25 -2.50 -11.49
C ILE A 7 -25.70 -3.68 -10.69
N TYR A 8 -25.72 -3.60 -9.37
CA TYR A 8 -25.23 -4.69 -8.50
C TYR A 8 -26.07 -5.96 -8.65
N ASN A 9 -27.38 -5.84 -8.75
CA ASN A 9 -28.24 -7.00 -9.00
C ASN A 9 -27.97 -7.64 -10.37
N LYS A 10 -27.70 -6.85 -11.42
CA LYS A 10 -27.27 -7.39 -12.72
C LYS A 10 -25.93 -8.14 -12.62
N ALA A 11 -24.96 -7.60 -11.88
CA ALA A 11 -23.70 -8.28 -11.63
C ALA A 11 -23.89 -9.57 -10.86
N TYR A 12 -24.77 -9.61 -9.86
CA TYR A 12 -25.10 -10.80 -9.11
C TYR A 12 -25.72 -11.89 -10.00
N ILE A 13 -26.67 -11.53 -10.85
CA ILE A 13 -27.31 -12.44 -11.81
C ILE A 13 -26.26 -12.99 -12.78
N TRP A 14 -25.36 -12.15 -13.28
CA TRP A 14 -24.28 -12.58 -14.17
C TRP A 14 -23.31 -13.57 -13.49
N LEU A 15 -22.91 -13.29 -12.25
CA LEU A 15 -22.08 -14.21 -11.46
C LEU A 15 -22.78 -15.57 -11.30
N SER A 16 -24.06 -15.57 -10.92
CA SER A 16 -24.85 -16.78 -10.74
C SER A 16 -24.98 -17.60 -12.02
N ALA A 17 -25.21 -16.93 -13.17
CA ALA A 17 -25.26 -17.58 -14.47
C ALA A 17 -23.92 -18.24 -14.86
N ASN A 18 -22.78 -17.68 -14.40
CA ASN A 18 -21.46 -18.25 -14.59
C ASN A 18 -21.03 -19.23 -13.48
N LYS A 19 -21.97 -19.71 -12.65
CA LYS A 19 -21.72 -20.63 -11.52
C LYS A 19 -20.74 -20.08 -10.48
N LEU A 20 -20.66 -18.75 -10.36
CA LEU A 20 -19.87 -18.07 -9.35
C LEU A 20 -20.78 -17.63 -8.19
N THR A 21 -20.40 -17.94 -6.97
CA THR A 21 -21.14 -17.53 -5.78
C THR A 21 -20.53 -16.29 -5.16
N LEU A 22 -21.30 -15.21 -5.07
CA LEU A 22 -20.87 -14.00 -4.38
C LEU A 22 -20.93 -14.22 -2.86
N ASN A 23 -19.82 -13.99 -2.16
CA ASN A 23 -19.81 -14.02 -0.71
C ASN A 23 -20.34 -12.68 -0.17
N LEU A 24 -21.64 -12.63 0.11
CA LEU A 24 -22.32 -11.41 0.57
C LEU A 24 -21.76 -10.89 1.89
N THR A 25 -21.34 -11.78 2.80
CA THR A 25 -20.78 -11.37 4.11
C THR A 25 -19.40 -10.71 4.01
N LYS A 26 -18.70 -10.90 2.88
CA LYS A 26 -17.40 -10.27 2.59
C LYS A 26 -17.49 -9.17 1.54
N THR A 27 -18.71 -8.91 1.05
CA THR A 27 -18.94 -7.84 0.08
C THR A 27 -19.17 -6.54 0.83
N GLU A 28 -18.34 -5.56 0.56
CA GLU A 28 -18.36 -4.26 1.20
C GLU A 28 -18.36 -3.18 0.11
N PHE A 29 -18.84 -1.98 0.45
CA PHE A 29 -18.68 -0.83 -0.43
C PHE A 29 -18.02 0.33 0.29
N MET A 30 -17.35 1.18 -0.45
CA MET A 30 -16.69 2.37 0.05
C MET A 30 -17.02 3.58 -0.82
N LEU A 31 -17.40 4.66 -0.18
CA LEU A 31 -17.56 5.95 -0.84
C LEU A 31 -16.22 6.67 -0.87
N VAL A 32 -15.71 6.94 -2.06
CA VAL A 32 -14.44 7.64 -2.23
C VAL A 32 -14.66 9.10 -2.57
N GLY A 33 -14.04 10.00 -1.82
CA GLY A 33 -14.16 11.43 -2.06
C GLY A 33 -13.29 12.28 -1.14
N SER A 34 -13.30 13.60 -1.37
CA SER A 34 -12.66 14.52 -0.43
C SER A 34 -13.43 14.57 0.89
N ARG A 35 -12.74 14.85 2.00
CA ARG A 35 -13.36 14.99 3.33
C ARG A 35 -14.55 15.95 3.32
N GLN A 36 -14.42 17.07 2.61
CA GLN A 36 -15.48 18.07 2.48
C GLN A 36 -16.70 17.56 1.71
N LYS A 37 -16.52 16.70 0.70
CA LYS A 37 -17.64 16.11 -0.06
C LYS A 37 -18.33 15.03 0.78
N LEU A 38 -17.56 14.18 1.45
CA LEU A 38 -18.10 13.10 2.28
C LEU A 38 -18.84 13.64 3.51
N SER A 39 -18.35 14.74 4.14
CA SER A 39 -19.03 15.35 5.28
C SER A 39 -20.35 16.08 4.94
N LYS A 40 -20.58 16.40 3.66
CA LYS A 40 -21.82 17.02 3.18
C LYS A 40 -22.91 16.01 2.83
N LEU A 41 -22.61 14.73 2.86
CA LEU A 41 -23.62 13.70 2.62
C LEU A 41 -24.52 13.62 3.86
N SER A 42 -25.75 14.09 3.73
CA SER A 42 -26.76 14.05 4.78
C SER A 42 -27.21 12.63 5.11
N GLU A 43 -27.18 11.76 4.12
CA GLU A 43 -27.55 10.35 4.26
C GLU A 43 -26.47 9.45 3.64
N THR A 44 -26.11 8.40 4.35
CA THR A 44 -25.26 7.36 3.79
C THR A 44 -26.09 6.47 2.86
N PRO A 45 -25.70 6.32 1.58
CA PRO A 45 -26.43 5.46 0.68
C PRO A 45 -26.41 4.02 1.21
N SER A 46 -27.58 3.39 1.28
CA SER A 46 -27.69 1.97 1.58
C SER A 46 -27.78 1.17 0.28
N PHE A 47 -27.00 0.12 0.18
CA PHE A 47 -27.02 -0.78 -0.98
C PHE A 47 -27.48 -2.17 -0.53
N MET A 48 -28.32 -2.77 -1.38
CA MET A 48 -28.80 -4.13 -1.19
C MET A 48 -28.42 -4.98 -2.40
N ILE A 49 -27.97 -6.20 -2.18
CA ILE A 49 -27.73 -7.20 -3.20
C ILE A 49 -28.55 -8.44 -2.82
N ASN A 50 -29.52 -8.78 -3.65
CA ASN A 50 -30.41 -9.92 -3.41
C ASN A 50 -31.00 -9.88 -1.97
N ASP A 51 -31.59 -8.74 -1.59
CA ASP A 51 -32.20 -8.44 -0.28
C ASP A 51 -31.26 -8.50 0.93
N HIS A 52 -29.94 -8.62 0.69
CA HIS A 52 -28.92 -8.53 1.74
C HIS A 52 -28.28 -7.14 1.76
N PRO A 53 -28.21 -6.47 2.91
CA PRO A 53 -27.55 -5.18 3.03
C PRO A 53 -26.03 -5.33 2.87
N VAL A 54 -25.44 -4.46 2.07
CA VAL A 54 -23.97 -4.39 1.90
C VAL A 54 -23.42 -3.38 2.88
N MET A 55 -22.37 -3.75 3.63
CA MET A 55 -21.76 -2.87 4.61
C MET A 55 -20.91 -1.78 3.96
N GLN A 56 -21.08 -0.55 4.47
CA GLN A 56 -20.19 0.54 4.14
C GLN A 56 -18.92 0.47 4.99
N VAL A 57 -17.76 0.62 4.34
CA VAL A 57 -16.47 0.69 5.02
C VAL A 57 -15.74 1.99 4.67
N SER A 58 -14.95 2.49 5.60
CA SER A 58 -14.07 3.65 5.38
C SER A 58 -12.68 3.28 4.84
N THR A 59 -12.30 2.01 5.02
CA THR A 59 -11.03 1.46 4.53
C THR A 59 -11.24 0.05 4.02
N ALA A 60 -10.62 -0.27 2.89
CA ALA A 60 -10.66 -1.60 2.30
C ALA A 60 -9.24 -2.09 1.99
N LYS A 61 -9.08 -3.41 1.96
CA LYS A 61 -7.81 -4.05 1.62
C LYS A 61 -7.93 -4.75 0.26
N SER A 62 -7.45 -4.09 -0.78
CA SER A 62 -7.50 -4.62 -2.14
C SER A 62 -6.44 -5.70 -2.35
N LEU A 63 -6.86 -6.83 -2.96
CA LEU A 63 -6.01 -7.99 -3.27
C LEU A 63 -5.13 -8.47 -2.09
N GLY A 64 -5.62 -8.27 -0.86
CA GLY A 64 -4.92 -8.65 0.35
C GLY A 64 -3.66 -7.84 0.69
N ARG A 65 -3.28 -6.82 -0.09
CA ARG A 65 -2.03 -6.10 0.08
C ARG A 65 -2.15 -4.58 0.20
N VAL A 66 -2.93 -3.92 -0.65
CA VAL A 66 -3.05 -2.45 -0.66
C VAL A 66 -4.22 -2.02 0.22
N HIS A 67 -3.95 -1.18 1.21
CA HIS A 67 -4.99 -0.54 2.01
C HIS A 67 -5.43 0.75 1.31
N ILE A 68 -6.71 0.82 0.98
CA ILE A 68 -7.35 1.97 0.35
C ILE A 68 -8.28 2.59 1.38
N ASP A 69 -8.16 3.88 1.61
CA ASP A 69 -9.09 4.65 2.44
C ASP A 69 -9.98 5.55 1.59
N GLN A 70 -11.12 5.92 2.13
CA GLN A 70 -12.15 6.73 1.47
C GLN A 70 -11.65 8.08 0.92
N ASN A 71 -10.53 8.59 1.44
CA ASN A 71 -9.93 9.85 1.00
C ASN A 71 -8.72 9.64 0.06
N LEU A 72 -8.34 8.39 -0.22
CA LEU A 72 -7.13 8.03 -0.97
C LEU A 72 -5.86 8.68 -0.38
N SER A 73 -5.80 8.77 0.95
CA SER A 73 -4.67 9.41 1.65
C SER A 73 -3.42 8.52 1.69
N TRP A 74 -3.60 7.21 1.55
CA TRP A 74 -2.56 6.17 1.62
C TRP A 74 -1.93 6.02 3.01
N GLU A 75 -2.44 6.71 4.03
CA GLU A 75 -1.84 6.70 5.37
C GLU A 75 -1.83 5.29 5.98
N CYS A 76 -2.96 4.60 5.97
CA CYS A 76 -3.08 3.23 6.47
C CYS A 76 -2.15 2.27 5.73
N HIS A 77 -2.02 2.43 4.41
CA HIS A 77 -1.15 1.61 3.59
C HIS A 77 0.33 1.81 3.95
N ILE A 78 0.79 3.06 3.97
CA ILE A 78 2.18 3.41 4.29
C ILE A 78 2.53 3.00 5.73
N GLN A 79 1.62 3.18 6.69
CA GLN A 79 1.83 2.71 8.06
C GLN A 79 1.98 1.17 8.12
N SER A 80 1.19 0.43 7.34
CA SER A 80 1.30 -1.03 7.24
C SER A 80 2.64 -1.45 6.66
N ILE A 81 3.11 -0.80 5.59
CA ILE A 81 4.44 -1.01 5.01
C ILE A 81 5.53 -0.73 6.06
N CYS A 82 5.45 0.42 6.75
CA CYS A 82 6.42 0.79 7.79
C CYS A 82 6.54 -0.28 8.88
N LYS A 83 5.41 -0.81 9.37
CA LYS A 83 5.41 -1.85 10.41
C LYS A 83 6.07 -3.15 9.91
N LYS A 84 5.74 -3.60 8.70
CA LYS A 84 6.32 -4.82 8.12
C LYS A 84 7.82 -4.69 7.92
N ILE A 85 8.28 -3.60 7.32
CA ILE A 85 9.70 -3.35 7.09
C ILE A 85 10.46 -3.23 8.42
N ALA A 86 9.89 -2.57 9.43
CA ALA A 86 10.52 -2.45 10.75
C ALA A 86 10.74 -3.81 11.43
N SER A 87 9.79 -4.74 11.26
CA SER A 87 9.94 -6.12 11.75
C SER A 87 11.11 -6.86 11.07
N VAL A 88 11.20 -6.72 9.73
CA VAL A 88 12.32 -7.33 8.96
C VAL A 88 13.66 -6.73 9.35
N PHE A 89 13.74 -5.43 9.64
CA PHE A 89 14.98 -4.80 10.13
C PHE A 89 15.49 -5.45 11.41
N GLY A 90 14.60 -5.82 12.32
CA GLY A 90 14.99 -6.53 13.54
C GLY A 90 15.64 -7.89 13.25
N ALA A 91 15.10 -8.63 12.28
CA ALA A 91 15.68 -9.90 11.84
C ALA A 91 17.04 -9.70 11.15
N ILE A 92 17.13 -8.80 10.19
CA ILE A 92 18.36 -8.51 9.45
C ILE A 92 19.49 -8.09 10.40
N LYS A 93 19.21 -7.20 11.38
CA LYS A 93 20.21 -6.77 12.35
C LYS A 93 20.82 -7.92 13.16
N ARG A 94 20.02 -8.95 13.47
CA ARG A 94 20.49 -10.13 14.22
C ARG A 94 21.38 -11.06 13.40
N ILE A 95 21.11 -11.18 12.10
CA ILE A 95 21.81 -12.14 11.24
C ILE A 95 22.94 -11.53 10.42
N ARG A 96 23.02 -10.19 10.28
CA ARG A 96 23.93 -9.50 9.37
C ARG A 96 25.43 -9.83 9.57
N HIS A 97 25.82 -10.18 10.79
CA HIS A 97 27.20 -10.55 11.14
C HIS A 97 27.49 -12.04 10.90
N LEU A 98 26.47 -12.83 10.62
CA LEU A 98 26.58 -14.28 10.39
C LEU A 98 26.59 -14.65 8.90
N ILE A 99 26.19 -13.73 8.03
CA ILE A 99 26.01 -14.03 6.60
C ILE A 99 26.83 -13.07 5.72
N PRO A 100 27.30 -13.53 4.56
CA PRO A 100 28.01 -12.69 3.59
C PRO A 100 27.13 -11.53 3.08
N PHE A 101 27.77 -10.42 2.70
CA PHE A 101 27.10 -9.20 2.26
C PHE A 101 26.16 -9.42 1.06
N ASN A 102 26.59 -10.22 0.07
CA ASN A 102 25.77 -10.55 -1.09
C ASN A 102 24.46 -11.27 -0.70
N VAL A 103 24.52 -12.18 0.27
CA VAL A 103 23.33 -12.86 0.81
C VAL A 103 22.44 -11.86 1.54
N LEU A 104 23.03 -10.93 2.30
CA LEU A 104 22.29 -9.88 3.00
C LEU A 104 21.52 -8.97 2.02
N ILE A 105 22.12 -8.61 0.88
CA ILE A 105 21.46 -7.87 -0.21
C ILE A 105 20.29 -8.68 -0.79
N ASN A 106 20.47 -9.99 -1.01
CA ASN A 106 19.39 -10.84 -1.49
C ASN A 106 18.22 -10.92 -0.51
N VAL A 107 18.49 -10.99 0.79
CA VAL A 107 17.46 -10.92 1.84
C VAL A 107 16.69 -9.59 1.78
N TYR A 108 17.39 -8.47 1.63
CA TYR A 108 16.75 -7.17 1.46
C TYR A 108 15.87 -7.13 0.21
N ASN A 109 16.39 -7.55 -0.94
CA ASN A 109 15.68 -7.54 -2.21
C ASN A 109 14.44 -8.45 -2.18
N SER A 110 14.46 -9.53 -1.42
CA SER A 110 13.35 -10.47 -1.32
C SER A 110 12.28 -10.04 -0.30
N LEU A 111 12.68 -9.47 0.84
CA LEU A 111 11.77 -9.22 1.96
C LEU A 111 11.37 -7.75 2.13
N ILE A 112 12.18 -6.80 1.65
CA ILE A 112 11.94 -5.37 1.85
C ILE A 112 11.60 -4.66 0.57
N GLN A 113 12.39 -4.83 -0.49
CA GLN A 113 12.21 -4.15 -1.76
C GLN A 113 10.80 -4.33 -2.35
N PRO A 114 10.15 -5.51 -2.31
CA PRO A 114 8.80 -5.69 -2.83
C PRO A 114 7.74 -4.81 -2.14
N HIS A 115 7.98 -4.38 -0.88
CA HIS A 115 7.07 -3.46 -0.20
C HIS A 115 7.13 -2.04 -0.75
N PHE A 116 8.26 -1.63 -1.31
CA PHE A 116 8.40 -0.34 -1.99
C PHE A 116 7.89 -0.38 -3.43
N ASP A 117 7.98 -1.53 -4.09
CA ASP A 117 7.67 -1.65 -5.52
C ASP A 117 6.20 -1.98 -5.78
N TYR A 118 5.57 -2.78 -4.89
CA TYR A 118 4.21 -3.27 -5.13
C TYR A 118 3.20 -2.13 -5.20
N CYS A 119 2.55 -2.00 -6.36
CA CYS A 119 1.57 -0.95 -6.66
C CYS A 119 2.06 0.48 -6.42
N ASN A 120 3.37 0.73 -6.50
CA ASN A 120 3.98 2.03 -6.25
C ASN A 120 3.35 3.14 -7.10
N VAL A 121 3.01 2.88 -8.34
CA VAL A 121 2.33 3.84 -9.23
C VAL A 121 1.04 4.39 -8.62
N VAL A 122 0.30 3.56 -7.87
CA VAL A 122 -1.00 3.91 -7.27
C VAL A 122 -0.82 4.83 -6.06
N TRP A 123 0.10 4.51 -5.16
CA TRP A 123 0.26 5.23 -3.88
C TRP A 123 1.48 6.19 -3.84
N SER A 124 2.26 6.28 -4.92
CA SER A 124 3.43 7.18 -4.97
C SER A 124 3.09 8.66 -4.88
N ASN A 125 1.84 9.05 -5.18
CA ASN A 125 1.34 10.41 -5.04
C ASN A 125 0.92 10.77 -3.59
N CYS A 126 1.24 9.94 -2.62
CA CYS A 126 0.99 10.21 -1.21
C CYS A 126 1.64 11.53 -0.77
N GLY A 127 1.07 12.16 0.25
CA GLY A 127 1.55 13.43 0.79
C GLY A 127 3.03 13.38 1.22
N ILE A 128 3.71 14.54 1.20
CA ILE A 128 5.15 14.66 1.46
C ILE A 128 5.57 14.05 2.80
N GLY A 129 4.75 14.15 3.83
CA GLY A 129 5.03 13.55 5.14
C GLY A 129 5.14 12.03 5.08
N LEU A 130 4.29 11.36 4.30
CA LEU A 130 4.32 9.91 4.09
C LEU A 130 5.50 9.51 3.21
N SER A 131 5.78 10.27 2.16
CA SER A 131 6.95 10.08 1.31
C SER A 131 8.25 10.16 2.14
N ASN A 132 8.35 11.13 3.04
CA ASN A 132 9.50 11.26 3.95
C ASN A 132 9.62 10.08 4.93
N LYS A 133 8.50 9.50 5.38
CA LYS A 133 8.53 8.27 6.20
C LYS A 133 9.16 7.11 5.43
N LEU A 134 8.78 6.91 4.17
CA LEU A 134 9.34 5.85 3.30
C LEU A 134 10.83 6.09 3.04
N GLN A 135 11.23 7.34 2.76
CA GLN A 135 12.65 7.69 2.57
C GLN A 135 13.48 7.38 3.82
N ARG A 136 12.97 7.70 5.02
CA ARG A 136 13.65 7.37 6.28
C ARG A 136 13.82 5.86 6.47
N LEU A 137 12.85 5.05 6.05
CA LEU A 137 12.98 3.60 6.09
C LEU A 137 14.06 3.09 5.14
N GLN A 138 14.12 3.63 3.93
CA GLN A 138 15.14 3.25 2.97
C GLN A 138 16.53 3.68 3.44
N ASN A 139 16.67 4.89 4.00
CA ASN A 139 17.91 5.36 4.61
C ASN A 139 18.36 4.43 5.77
N ARG A 140 17.41 3.99 6.59
CA ARG A 140 17.68 3.03 7.68
C ARG A 140 18.11 1.68 7.14
N ALA A 141 17.50 1.19 6.06
CA ALA A 141 17.89 -0.05 5.40
C ALA A 141 19.34 0.01 4.91
N ALA A 142 19.72 1.10 4.21
CA ALA A 142 21.09 1.30 3.73
C ALA A 142 22.11 1.25 4.87
N ARG A 143 21.84 1.95 5.99
CA ARG A 143 22.72 1.91 7.17
C ARG A 143 22.83 0.52 7.78
N ILE A 144 21.73 -0.24 7.85
CA ILE A 144 21.74 -1.61 8.39
C ILE A 144 22.60 -2.53 7.52
N LEU A 145 22.43 -2.46 6.19
CA LEU A 145 23.17 -3.29 5.25
C LEU A 145 24.66 -2.98 5.24
N MET A 146 25.01 -1.70 5.23
CA MET A 146 26.40 -1.23 5.21
C MET A 146 27.05 -1.20 6.58
N SER A 147 26.34 -1.58 7.66
CA SER A 147 26.82 -1.44 9.04
C SER A 147 27.30 -0.03 9.39
N ALA A 148 26.71 0.99 8.74
CA ALA A 148 27.12 2.38 8.86
C ALA A 148 26.50 3.06 10.08
N ASN A 149 27.25 4.00 10.68
CA ASN A 149 26.79 4.83 11.78
C ASN A 149 25.77 5.90 11.31
N SER A 150 25.11 6.55 12.27
CA SER A 150 24.13 7.61 12.00
C SER A 150 24.74 8.83 11.29
N GLU A 151 26.03 9.07 11.46
CA GLU A 151 26.80 10.20 10.92
C GLU A 151 27.18 10.04 9.44
N CYS A 152 27.18 8.77 8.95
CA CYS A 152 27.51 8.52 7.54
C CYS A 152 26.51 9.19 6.60
N ASN A 153 27.03 9.80 5.55
CA ASN A 153 26.20 10.39 4.50
C ASN A 153 25.40 9.28 3.80
N VAL A 154 24.09 9.47 3.75
CA VAL A 154 23.19 8.49 3.15
C VAL A 154 23.38 8.39 1.64
N ASP A 155 23.78 9.46 0.97
CA ASP A 155 23.95 9.49 -0.47
C ASP A 155 25.12 8.60 -0.90
N ASP A 156 26.20 8.55 -0.13
CA ASP A 156 27.34 7.67 -0.35
C ASP A 156 26.94 6.20 -0.18
N LEU A 157 26.09 5.90 0.82
CA LEU A 157 25.55 4.55 1.02
C LEU A 157 24.66 4.11 -0.14
N PHE A 158 23.86 5.02 -0.69
CA PHE A 158 23.00 4.74 -1.84
C PHE A 158 23.83 4.49 -3.11
N LEU A 159 24.92 5.25 -3.31
CA LEU A 159 25.86 5.04 -4.41
C LEU A 159 26.52 3.67 -4.30
N ALA A 160 27.03 3.31 -3.13
CA ALA A 160 27.68 2.01 -2.89
C ALA A 160 26.72 0.83 -3.09
N LEU A 161 25.43 1.00 -2.78
CA LEU A 161 24.37 0.01 -2.97
C LEU A 161 23.76 0.04 -4.38
N CYS A 162 24.15 0.97 -5.24
CA CYS A 162 23.52 1.24 -6.53
C CYS A 162 22.00 1.48 -6.43
N TRP A 163 21.56 2.08 -5.33
CA TRP A 163 20.15 2.36 -5.06
C TRP A 163 19.72 3.71 -5.59
N ARG A 164 18.42 3.79 -5.98
CA ARG A 164 17.77 5.06 -6.31
C ARG A 164 16.90 5.52 -5.13
N LYS A 165 16.85 6.83 -4.90
CA LYS A 165 15.92 7.40 -3.91
C LYS A 165 14.47 7.21 -4.37
N PRO A 166 13.50 6.93 -3.47
CA PRO A 166 12.07 6.82 -3.81
C PRO A 166 11.51 8.06 -4.50
N SER A 167 12.01 9.25 -4.17
CA SER A 167 11.67 10.51 -4.85
C SER A 167 11.97 10.49 -6.35
N ASN A 168 13.07 9.84 -6.76
CA ASN A 168 13.45 9.73 -8.17
C ASN A 168 12.66 8.65 -8.92
N THR A 169 12.02 7.73 -8.19
CA THR A 169 11.16 6.71 -8.78
C THR A 169 9.83 7.32 -9.26
N LYS A 170 9.36 8.40 -8.60
CA LYS A 170 8.17 9.15 -9.01
C LYS A 170 8.31 9.74 -10.41
N ASP A 171 9.49 10.22 -10.77
CA ASP A 171 9.74 10.86 -12.07
C ASP A 171 9.81 9.83 -13.21
N LYS A 172 10.19 8.60 -12.93
CA LYS A 172 10.23 7.53 -13.92
C LYS A 172 8.84 7.17 -14.45
N TYR A 173 7.85 7.15 -13.58
CA TYR A 173 6.47 6.77 -13.95
C TYR A 173 5.65 7.96 -14.48
N ARG A 174 5.99 9.22 -14.12
CA ARG A 174 5.39 10.41 -14.73
C ARG A 174 5.73 10.60 -16.20
N ARG A 175 6.83 10.03 -16.68
CA ARG A 175 7.25 10.13 -18.10
C ARG A 175 6.61 9.06 -19.00
N LEU A 176 5.83 8.13 -18.44
CA LEU A 176 5.16 7.05 -19.15
C LEU A 176 3.63 7.24 -19.21
N SER A 177 3.11 8.31 -18.64
CA SER A 177 1.72 8.79 -18.73
C SER A 177 1.65 10.08 -19.54
#